data_c5f9dfce426380984f99bb648eab687a
#
_entry.id   c5f9dfce426380984f99bb648eab687a
#
_cell.length_a   1.000
_cell.length_b   1.000
_cell.length_c   1.000
_cell.angle_alpha   90.00
_cell.angle_beta   90.00
_cell.angle_gamma   90.00
#
_symmetry.space_group_name_H-M   'P 1'
#
loop_
_entity.id
_entity.type
_entity.pdbx_description
1 polymer ?
#
loop_
_entity_poly.entity_id
_entity_poly.type
_entity_poly.pdbx_seq_one_letter_code
_entity_poly.pdbx_strand_id
1 'polypeptide(L)'
;VKCLRIALIGYGSVGQALVEMLRDRAGGLAHSHRVRFDIACVFTRRKGFAASAQQSGALAYDWLIDVYQRGDYAPLTRQPRPSMQALQRQYGVDIVIETTPAVYATGEPALSLAEAALSTGMHLVTANKAVVVHGYGDRLRTWGSARAADAGLPLFLFESAVMDGVPIFNLAKYGLGGARITGFRGVLNST
;
A
#
# COMPACT_ATOMS: atom_id res chain seq x y z
N VAL A 1 -1.31 -4.42 -21.74
CA VAL A 1 -1.05 -4.59 -20.32
C VAL A 1 -1.10 -3.22 -19.66
N LYS A 2 -2.00 -3.02 -18.69
CA LYS A 2 -2.09 -1.78 -17.93
C LYS A 2 -0.91 -1.71 -16.94
N CYS A 3 -0.18 -0.60 -16.93
CA CYS A 3 0.85 -0.33 -15.94
C CYS A 3 0.24 0.45 -14.78
N LEU A 4 0.44 -0.02 -13.55
CA LEU A 4 0.07 0.65 -12.32
C LEU A 4 1.34 1.00 -11.54
N ARG A 5 1.48 2.27 -11.19
CA ARG A 5 2.70 2.81 -10.57
C ARG A 5 2.54 2.95 -9.07
N ILE A 6 3.48 2.39 -8.35
CA ILE A 6 3.44 2.26 -6.89
C ILE A 6 4.40 3.26 -6.22
N ALA A 7 3.91 3.97 -5.20
CA ALA A 7 4.74 4.55 -4.16
C ALA A 7 4.74 3.63 -2.94
N LEU A 8 5.90 3.09 -2.57
CA LEU A 8 6.06 2.23 -1.41
C LEU A 8 6.51 3.08 -0.20
N ILE A 9 5.62 3.24 0.77
CA ILE A 9 5.88 3.98 2.01
C ILE A 9 6.12 2.99 3.14
N GLY A 10 7.36 2.90 3.58
CA GLY A 10 7.89 1.84 4.43
C GLY A 10 8.60 0.78 3.59
N TYR A 11 9.87 0.53 3.92
CA TYR A 11 10.68 -0.51 3.26
C TYR A 11 11.41 -1.32 4.33
N GLY A 12 10.61 -2.03 5.10
CA GLY A 12 11.00 -3.05 6.06
C GLY A 12 10.70 -4.45 5.50
N SER A 13 10.58 -5.45 6.35
CA SER A 13 10.34 -6.85 5.95
C SER A 13 9.10 -7.03 5.05
N VAL A 14 7.99 -6.35 5.36
CA VAL A 14 6.75 -6.41 4.56
C VAL A 14 6.96 -5.78 3.18
N GLY A 15 7.60 -4.61 3.12
CA GLY A 15 7.88 -3.94 1.86
C GLY A 15 8.83 -4.74 0.97
N GLN A 16 9.85 -5.38 1.56
CA GLN A 16 10.75 -6.28 0.84
C GLN A 16 10.01 -7.49 0.27
N ALA A 17 9.27 -8.21 1.10
CA ALA A 17 8.50 -9.38 0.66
C ALA A 17 7.54 -9.04 -0.49
N LEU A 18 6.93 -7.84 -0.45
CA LEU A 18 6.11 -7.35 -1.56
C LEU A 18 6.94 -7.19 -2.84
N VAL A 19 8.12 -6.57 -2.75
CA VAL A 19 9.00 -6.35 -3.94
C VAL A 19 9.44 -7.68 -4.55
N GLU A 20 9.84 -8.64 -3.72
CA GLU A 20 10.17 -10.01 -4.15
C GLU A 20 8.99 -10.69 -4.83
N MET A 21 7.80 -10.63 -4.22
CA MET A 21 6.58 -11.19 -4.79
C MET A 21 6.22 -10.54 -6.13
N LEU A 22 6.32 -9.23 -6.25
CA LEU A 22 6.02 -8.52 -7.51
C LEU A 22 6.99 -8.91 -8.61
N ARG A 23 8.29 -9.05 -8.31
CA ARG A 23 9.30 -9.57 -9.24
C ARG A 23 8.95 -10.97 -9.72
N ASP A 24 8.71 -11.88 -8.79
CA ASP A 24 8.49 -13.29 -9.10
C ASP A 24 7.16 -13.55 -9.81
N ARG A 25 6.16 -12.71 -9.56
CA ARG A 25 4.82 -12.82 -10.16
C ARG A 25 4.59 -11.94 -11.38
N ALA A 26 5.56 -11.10 -11.78
CA ALA A 26 5.40 -10.12 -12.86
C ALA A 26 4.86 -10.73 -14.15
N GLY A 27 5.43 -11.84 -14.61
CA GLY A 27 4.98 -12.53 -15.82
C GLY A 27 3.56 -13.08 -15.71
N GLY A 28 3.23 -13.71 -14.58
CA GLY A 28 1.89 -14.23 -14.31
C GLY A 28 0.83 -13.13 -14.24
N LEU A 29 1.13 -12.01 -13.58
CA LEU A 29 0.22 -10.86 -13.49
C LEU A 29 -0.04 -10.23 -14.87
N ALA A 30 1.02 -10.08 -15.67
CA ALA A 30 0.88 -9.56 -17.02
C ALA A 30 0.06 -10.49 -17.94
N HIS A 31 0.24 -11.79 -17.80
CA HIS A 31 -0.46 -12.79 -18.61
C HIS A 31 -1.95 -12.91 -18.21
N SER A 32 -2.21 -13.19 -16.92
CA SER A 32 -3.54 -13.54 -16.41
C SER A 32 -4.43 -12.34 -16.14
N HIS A 33 -3.83 -11.22 -15.68
CA HIS A 33 -4.60 -10.04 -15.26
C HIS A 33 -4.40 -8.82 -16.16
N ARG A 34 -3.53 -8.91 -17.17
CA ARG A 34 -3.20 -7.79 -18.06
C ARG A 34 -2.69 -6.57 -17.29
N VAL A 35 -2.00 -6.79 -16.18
CA VAL A 35 -1.49 -5.73 -15.33
C VAL A 35 0.01 -5.90 -15.09
N ARG A 36 0.72 -4.78 -15.03
CA ARG A 36 2.11 -4.68 -14.57
C ARG A 36 2.19 -3.65 -13.46
N PHE A 37 2.98 -3.91 -12.46
CA PHE A 37 3.28 -2.98 -11.39
C PHE A 37 4.69 -2.44 -11.54
N ASP A 38 4.85 -1.14 -11.46
CA ASP A 38 6.14 -0.46 -11.49
C ASP A 38 6.33 0.29 -10.16
N ILE A 39 7.42 0.04 -9.45
CA ILE A 39 7.75 0.82 -8.25
C ILE A 39 8.35 2.15 -8.69
N ALA A 40 7.55 3.21 -8.66
CA ALA A 40 7.96 4.56 -9.04
C ALA A 40 8.88 5.18 -8.00
N CYS A 41 8.59 4.94 -6.72
CA CYS A 41 9.37 5.48 -5.61
C CYS A 41 9.22 4.65 -4.34
N VAL A 42 10.21 4.79 -3.48
CA VAL A 42 10.26 4.19 -2.13
C VAL A 42 10.61 5.27 -1.13
N PHE A 43 9.93 5.27 0.00
CA PHE A 43 10.23 6.15 1.12
C PHE A 43 10.34 5.41 2.43
N THR A 44 11.37 5.74 3.21
CA THR A 44 11.50 5.32 4.60
C THR A 44 11.84 6.53 5.48
N ARG A 45 11.23 6.61 6.65
CA ARG A 45 11.45 7.73 7.57
C ARG A 45 12.92 7.93 7.96
N ARG A 46 13.66 6.84 8.16
CA ARG A 46 15.03 6.88 8.67
C ARG A 46 16.10 6.83 7.57
N LYS A 47 15.78 6.25 6.41
CA LYS A 47 16.77 5.89 5.41
C LYS A 47 16.63 6.72 4.13
N GLY A 48 15.53 7.44 3.95
CA GLY A 48 15.36 8.42 2.89
C GLY A 48 14.34 8.05 1.83
N PHE A 49 14.49 8.69 0.68
CA PHE A 49 13.62 8.62 -0.48
C PHE A 49 14.42 8.23 -1.72
N ALA A 50 13.88 7.35 -2.52
CA ALA A 50 14.36 7.09 -3.88
C ALA A 50 13.19 7.08 -4.85
N ALA A 51 13.42 7.61 -6.04
CA ALA A 51 12.48 7.54 -7.13
C ALA A 51 13.22 7.26 -8.44
N SER A 52 12.49 6.76 -9.44
CA SER A 52 13.03 6.67 -10.78
C SER A 52 13.41 8.06 -11.31
N ALA A 53 14.55 8.15 -11.95
CA ALA A 53 15.04 9.41 -12.54
C ALA A 53 14.14 9.89 -13.70
N GLN A 54 13.42 8.99 -14.33
CA GLN A 54 12.48 9.30 -15.41
C GLN A 54 11.04 9.23 -14.88
N GLN A 55 10.19 10.15 -15.30
CA GLN A 55 8.79 10.21 -14.88
C GLN A 55 8.02 8.92 -15.17
N SER A 56 8.32 8.25 -16.27
CA SER A 56 7.75 6.95 -16.66
C SER A 56 8.60 5.74 -16.26
N GLY A 57 9.74 5.97 -15.61
CA GLY A 57 10.66 4.91 -15.21
C GLY A 57 10.21 4.20 -13.93
N ALA A 58 10.79 3.03 -13.66
CA ALA A 58 10.61 2.25 -12.45
C ALA A 58 11.95 2.01 -11.75
N LEU A 59 11.91 1.83 -10.44
CA LEU A 59 13.02 1.27 -9.68
C LEU A 59 13.07 -0.24 -9.96
N ALA A 60 14.25 -0.75 -10.30
CA ALA A 60 14.42 -2.18 -10.55
C ALA A 60 14.17 -2.97 -9.26
N TYR A 61 13.41 -4.05 -9.34
CA TYR A 61 13.12 -4.92 -8.19
C TYR A 61 14.40 -5.48 -7.58
N ASP A 62 15.32 -5.99 -8.40
CA ASP A 62 16.56 -6.58 -7.92
C ASP A 62 17.46 -5.57 -7.23
N TRP A 63 17.48 -4.32 -7.69
CA TRP A 63 18.18 -3.23 -7.00
C TRP A 63 17.60 -2.95 -5.61
N LEU A 64 16.27 -2.91 -5.49
CA LEU A 64 15.60 -2.72 -4.20
C LEU A 64 15.88 -3.87 -3.23
N ILE A 65 15.84 -5.10 -3.72
CA ILE A 65 16.13 -6.31 -2.94
C ILE A 65 17.57 -6.27 -2.45
N ASP A 66 18.53 -5.94 -3.31
CA ASP A 66 19.94 -5.83 -2.98
C ASP A 66 20.20 -4.76 -1.92
N VAL A 67 19.63 -3.56 -2.07
CA VAL A 67 19.69 -2.47 -1.08
C VAL A 67 19.22 -2.95 0.30
N TYR A 68 18.14 -3.71 0.36
CA TYR A 68 17.62 -4.24 1.62
C TYR A 68 18.53 -5.32 2.21
N GLN A 69 18.94 -6.29 1.41
CA GLN A 69 19.76 -7.44 1.86
C GLN A 69 21.13 -7.01 2.37
N ARG A 70 21.76 -6.05 1.71
CA ARG A 70 23.04 -5.49 2.16
C ARG A 70 22.90 -4.56 3.36
N GLY A 71 21.68 -4.11 3.67
CA GLY A 71 21.46 -3.07 4.67
C GLY A 71 22.08 -1.72 4.29
N ASP A 72 22.55 -1.59 3.05
CA ASP A 72 23.13 -0.36 2.52
C ASP A 72 22.06 0.47 1.83
N TYR A 73 21.56 1.45 2.55
CA TYR A 73 20.55 2.39 2.06
C TYR A 73 21.16 3.71 1.56
N ALA A 74 22.48 3.79 1.43
CA ALA A 74 23.16 4.97 0.89
C ALA A 74 22.64 5.41 -0.50
N PRO A 75 22.20 4.50 -1.38
CA PRO A 75 21.53 4.88 -2.63
C PRO A 75 20.21 5.65 -2.46
N LEU A 76 19.57 5.56 -1.30
CA LEU A 76 18.39 6.36 -0.98
C LEU A 76 18.84 7.73 -0.49
N THR A 77 18.40 8.78 -1.15
CA THR A 77 18.73 10.13 -0.70
C THR A 77 18.03 10.46 0.62
N ARG A 78 18.71 11.14 1.54
CA ARG A 78 18.11 11.59 2.80
C ARG A 78 17.17 12.79 2.63
N GLN A 79 16.59 12.95 1.47
CA GLN A 79 15.61 14.00 1.22
C GLN A 79 14.28 13.66 1.88
N PRO A 80 13.53 14.66 2.34
CA PRO A 80 12.19 14.43 2.82
C PRO A 80 11.32 13.89 1.68
N ARG A 81 10.35 13.06 2.04
CA ARG A 81 9.37 12.56 1.06
C ARG A 81 8.62 13.74 0.42
N PRO A 82 8.46 13.77 -0.90
CA PRO A 82 7.59 14.73 -1.57
C PRO A 82 6.14 14.64 -1.06
N SER A 83 5.35 15.69 -1.27
CA SER A 83 3.93 15.66 -0.97
C SER A 83 3.20 14.58 -1.79
N MET A 84 2.01 14.15 -1.38
CA MET A 84 1.22 13.19 -2.16
C MET A 84 0.87 13.72 -3.54
N GLN A 85 0.57 15.01 -3.66
CA GLN A 85 0.36 15.67 -4.95
C GLN A 85 1.61 15.62 -5.84
N ALA A 86 2.79 15.81 -5.25
CA ALA A 86 4.05 15.71 -6.00
C ALA A 86 4.34 14.27 -6.42
N LEU A 87 4.07 13.27 -5.58
CA LEU A 87 4.20 11.85 -5.95
C LEU A 87 3.32 11.51 -7.14
N GLN A 88 2.08 11.96 -7.15
CA GLN A 88 1.17 11.74 -8.27
C GLN A 88 1.63 12.46 -9.54
N ARG A 89 1.93 13.76 -9.47
CA ARG A 89 2.21 14.59 -10.64
C ARG A 89 3.59 14.33 -11.24
N GLN A 90 4.62 14.16 -10.40
CA GLN A 90 6.00 14.03 -10.87
C GLN A 90 6.37 12.58 -11.20
N TYR A 91 5.81 11.62 -10.47
CA TYR A 91 6.16 10.21 -10.63
C TYR A 91 5.01 9.36 -11.17
N GLY A 92 3.85 9.95 -11.45
CA GLY A 92 2.69 9.25 -12.01
C GLY A 92 2.17 8.13 -11.12
N VAL A 93 2.19 8.31 -9.79
CA VAL A 93 1.76 7.28 -8.84
C VAL A 93 0.27 7.07 -8.90
N ASP A 94 -0.15 5.82 -9.08
CA ASP A 94 -1.54 5.38 -9.04
C ASP A 94 -1.92 4.81 -7.68
N ILE A 95 -0.97 4.12 -7.03
CA ILE A 95 -1.20 3.35 -5.80
C ILE A 95 -0.15 3.71 -4.76
N VAL A 96 -0.60 4.05 -3.57
CA VAL A 96 0.26 4.13 -2.38
C VAL A 96 0.14 2.82 -1.62
N ILE A 97 1.26 2.16 -1.36
CA ILE A 97 1.34 0.99 -0.47
C ILE A 97 2.05 1.41 0.80
N GLU A 98 1.33 1.35 1.92
CA GLU A 98 1.77 1.80 3.23
C GLU A 98 2.07 0.59 4.12
N THR A 99 3.33 0.43 4.50
CA THR A 99 3.85 -0.68 5.32
C THR A 99 4.73 -0.16 6.47
N THR A 100 4.40 1.01 7.01
CA THR A 100 5.15 1.58 8.13
C THR A 100 4.73 0.94 9.46
N PRO A 101 5.56 1.03 10.50
CA PRO A 101 5.19 0.54 11.83
C PRO A 101 3.93 1.24 12.37
N ALA A 102 3.04 0.46 12.97
CA ALA A 102 1.82 0.96 13.56
C ALA A 102 2.09 1.80 14.83
N VAL A 103 1.48 2.98 14.89
CA VAL A 103 1.42 3.81 16.10
C VAL A 103 0.01 3.68 16.65
N TYR A 104 -0.18 2.71 17.53
CA TYR A 104 -1.51 2.30 18.00
C TYR A 104 -2.28 3.40 18.75
N ALA A 105 -1.59 4.33 19.38
CA ALA A 105 -2.24 5.40 20.13
C ALA A 105 -2.97 6.42 19.23
N THR A 106 -2.47 6.67 18.03
CA THR A 106 -2.99 7.77 17.18
C THR A 106 -3.19 7.40 15.71
N GLY A 107 -2.54 6.35 15.23
CA GLY A 107 -2.43 6.04 13.81
C GLY A 107 -1.46 6.93 13.03
N GLU A 108 -0.95 7.99 13.65
CA GLU A 108 -0.11 8.98 12.96
C GLU A 108 1.38 8.57 12.91
N PRO A 109 2.11 8.96 11.88
CA PRO A 109 1.72 9.81 10.75
C PRO A 109 1.06 9.03 9.59
N ALA A 110 0.89 7.71 9.70
CA ALA A 110 0.39 6.86 8.62
C ALA A 110 -1.06 7.20 8.23
N LEU A 111 -1.90 7.58 9.20
CA LEU A 111 -3.28 7.98 8.96
C LEU A 111 -3.38 9.26 8.11
N SER A 112 -2.60 10.29 8.43
CA SER A 112 -2.55 11.51 7.61
C SER A 112 -1.98 11.24 6.21
N LEU A 113 -1.03 10.33 6.06
CA LEU A 113 -0.51 9.90 4.76
C LEU A 113 -1.58 9.18 3.93
N ALA A 114 -2.35 8.30 4.57
CA ALA A 114 -3.45 7.56 3.95
C ALA A 114 -4.53 8.51 3.42
N GLU A 115 -4.98 9.45 4.26
CA GLU A 115 -5.97 10.45 3.88
C GLU A 115 -5.47 11.33 2.72
N ALA A 116 -4.23 11.80 2.78
CA ALA A 116 -3.64 12.61 1.72
C ALA A 116 -3.52 11.84 0.39
N ALA A 117 -3.18 10.54 0.41
CA ALA A 117 -3.12 9.71 -0.79
C ALA A 117 -4.50 9.59 -1.44
N LEU A 118 -5.50 9.21 -0.66
CA LEU A 118 -6.88 9.04 -1.14
C LEU A 118 -7.49 10.36 -1.63
N SER A 119 -7.28 11.45 -0.89
CA SER A 119 -7.76 12.79 -1.28
C SER A 119 -7.10 13.31 -2.57
N THR A 120 -5.92 12.81 -2.90
CA THR A 120 -5.22 13.16 -4.15
C THR A 120 -5.70 12.32 -5.34
N GLY A 121 -6.49 11.28 -5.11
CA GLY A 121 -7.01 10.40 -6.16
C GLY A 121 -6.21 9.12 -6.34
N MET A 122 -5.20 8.87 -5.51
CA MET A 122 -4.43 7.61 -5.53
C MET A 122 -5.13 6.54 -4.71
N HIS A 123 -5.09 5.29 -5.18
CA HIS A 123 -5.50 4.14 -4.38
C HIS A 123 -4.55 3.94 -3.20
N LEU A 124 -5.07 3.39 -2.10
CA LEU A 124 -4.29 3.06 -0.91
C LEU A 124 -4.41 1.57 -0.59
N VAL A 125 -3.27 0.92 -0.38
CA VAL A 125 -3.17 -0.41 0.23
C VAL A 125 -2.37 -0.26 1.51
N THR A 126 -2.90 -0.71 2.66
CA THR A 126 -2.18 -0.63 3.94
C THR A 126 -2.18 -1.96 4.69
N ALA A 127 -1.03 -2.28 5.28
CA ALA A 127 -0.88 -3.37 6.26
C ALA A 127 -0.94 -2.86 7.71
N ASN A 128 -1.17 -1.56 7.91
CA ASN A 128 -1.09 -0.90 9.21
C ASN A 128 -2.44 -0.91 9.93
N LYS A 129 -2.54 -1.74 10.96
CA LYS A 129 -3.76 -1.87 11.79
C LYS A 129 -4.22 -0.53 12.36
N ALA A 130 -3.28 0.35 12.77
CA ALA A 130 -3.63 1.62 13.37
C ALA A 130 -4.32 2.58 12.40
N VAL A 131 -3.94 2.55 11.12
CA VAL A 131 -4.62 3.32 10.05
C VAL A 131 -6.08 2.88 9.94
N VAL A 132 -6.33 1.58 9.99
CA VAL A 132 -7.70 1.04 9.92
C VAL A 132 -8.51 1.42 11.16
N VAL A 133 -7.97 1.19 12.36
CA VAL A 133 -8.66 1.44 13.64
C VAL A 133 -9.04 2.92 13.79
N HIS A 134 -8.11 3.83 13.50
CA HIS A 134 -8.34 5.27 13.69
C HIS A 134 -8.99 5.96 12.49
N GLY A 135 -8.94 5.35 11.32
CA GLY A 135 -9.38 6.02 10.08
C GLY A 135 -10.69 5.49 9.49
N TYR A 136 -10.95 4.18 9.58
CA TYR A 136 -12.04 3.56 8.84
C TYR A 136 -13.43 4.07 9.21
N GLY A 137 -13.68 4.31 10.50
CA GLY A 137 -14.99 4.75 11.00
C GLY A 137 -15.30 6.23 10.71
N ASP A 138 -14.31 7.05 10.39
CA ASP A 138 -14.44 8.49 10.26
C ASP A 138 -13.67 9.03 9.05
N ARG A 139 -12.39 9.35 9.19
CA ARG A 139 -11.58 10.06 8.19
C ARG A 139 -11.49 9.34 6.83
N LEU A 140 -11.46 8.02 6.84
CA LEU A 140 -11.33 7.19 5.63
C LEU A 140 -12.64 6.50 5.22
N ARG A 141 -13.74 6.81 5.90
CA ARG A 141 -15.05 6.14 5.71
C ARG A 141 -15.53 6.19 4.26
N THR A 142 -15.37 7.32 3.60
CA THR A 142 -15.83 7.52 2.22
C THR A 142 -15.18 6.50 1.28
N TRP A 143 -13.86 6.31 1.38
CA TRP A 143 -13.09 5.44 0.52
C TRP A 143 -13.15 3.96 0.94
N GLY A 144 -13.44 3.68 2.20
CA GLY A 144 -13.62 2.33 2.71
C GLY A 144 -15.00 1.73 2.42
N SER A 145 -15.94 2.52 1.90
CA SER A 145 -17.28 2.06 1.60
C SER A 145 -17.31 1.12 0.39
N ALA A 146 -18.27 0.18 0.40
CA ALA A 146 -18.47 -0.72 -0.75
C ALA A 146 -18.83 0.01 -2.06
N ARG A 147 -19.33 1.24 -1.96
CA ARG A 147 -19.72 2.09 -3.10
C ARG A 147 -18.60 2.98 -3.63
N ALA A 148 -17.43 3.01 -2.99
CA ALA A 148 -16.33 3.87 -3.44
C ALA A 148 -15.91 3.57 -4.88
N ALA A 149 -15.79 2.30 -5.24
CA ALA A 149 -15.44 1.88 -6.60
C ALA A 149 -16.52 2.28 -7.63
N ASP A 150 -17.79 2.11 -7.31
CA ASP A 150 -18.91 2.45 -8.18
C ASP A 150 -19.01 3.98 -8.40
N ALA A 151 -18.59 4.75 -7.40
CA ALA A 151 -18.51 6.20 -7.49
C ALA A 151 -17.24 6.72 -8.18
N GLY A 152 -16.36 5.84 -8.67
CA GLY A 152 -15.08 6.22 -9.29
C GLY A 152 -14.08 6.80 -8.30
N LEU A 153 -14.27 6.59 -7.01
CA LEU A 153 -13.35 7.05 -5.97
C LEU A 153 -12.14 6.11 -5.85
N PRO A 154 -11.00 6.62 -5.34
CA PRO A 154 -9.88 5.77 -4.99
C PRO A 154 -10.27 4.67 -4.03
N LEU A 155 -9.64 3.51 -4.15
CA LEU A 155 -9.88 2.36 -3.28
C LEU A 155 -9.01 2.44 -2.04
N PHE A 156 -9.59 2.18 -0.88
CA PHE A 156 -8.90 1.93 0.37
C PHE A 156 -8.93 0.44 0.68
N LEU A 157 -7.80 -0.23 0.51
CA LEU A 157 -7.63 -1.68 0.66
C LEU A 157 -6.76 -1.98 1.88
N PHE A 158 -7.24 -2.81 2.79
CA PHE A 158 -6.61 -3.08 4.07
C PHE A 158 -6.70 -4.55 4.51
N GLU A 159 -6.91 -5.48 3.58
CA GLU A 159 -7.00 -6.91 3.87
C GLU A 159 -5.81 -7.43 4.67
N SER A 160 -4.60 -7.00 4.30
CA SER A 160 -3.35 -7.39 4.97
C SER A 160 -3.15 -6.79 6.37
N ALA A 161 -4.03 -5.89 6.82
CA ALA A 161 -3.96 -5.33 8.16
C ALA A 161 -4.47 -6.29 9.25
N VAL A 162 -5.25 -7.32 8.88
CA VAL A 162 -5.85 -8.28 9.84
C VAL A 162 -5.60 -9.70 9.37
N MET A 163 -5.07 -10.55 10.26
CA MET A 163 -4.80 -11.98 10.04
C MET A 163 -3.87 -12.29 8.84
N ASP A 164 -3.00 -11.35 8.49
CA ASP A 164 -1.96 -11.48 7.48
C ASP A 164 -2.48 -11.98 6.12
N GLY A 165 -2.27 -13.26 5.78
CA GLY A 165 -2.69 -13.84 4.50
C GLY A 165 -4.12 -14.38 4.46
N VAL A 166 -4.90 -14.29 5.55
CA VAL A 166 -6.30 -14.78 5.58
C VAL A 166 -7.23 -13.67 5.07
N PRO A 167 -7.96 -13.87 3.95
CA PRO A 167 -8.79 -12.84 3.34
C PRO A 167 -10.14 -12.67 4.06
N ILE A 168 -10.12 -12.24 5.33
CA ILE A 168 -11.28 -12.21 6.20
C ILE A 168 -12.34 -11.19 5.78
N PHE A 169 -11.89 -9.99 5.34
CA PHE A 169 -12.83 -8.97 4.87
C PHE A 169 -13.43 -9.33 3.51
N ASN A 170 -12.63 -9.89 2.60
CA ASN A 170 -13.12 -10.38 1.32
C ASN A 170 -14.06 -11.57 1.49
N LEU A 171 -13.77 -12.47 2.42
CA LEU A 171 -14.69 -13.56 2.76
C LEU A 171 -16.04 -13.01 3.26
N ALA A 172 -16.03 -12.05 4.18
CA ALA A 172 -17.25 -11.42 4.67
C ALA A 172 -18.01 -10.68 3.56
N LYS A 173 -17.31 -9.93 2.71
CA LYS A 173 -17.89 -9.10 1.66
C LYS A 173 -18.44 -9.92 0.48
N TYR A 174 -17.69 -10.90 -0.01
CA TYR A 174 -18.00 -11.61 -1.25
C TYR A 174 -18.47 -13.04 -1.02
N GLY A 175 -17.96 -13.73 0.01
CA GLY A 175 -18.36 -15.11 0.32
C GLY A 175 -19.62 -15.20 1.16
N LEU A 176 -19.89 -14.21 2.00
CA LEU A 176 -21.02 -14.19 2.93
C LEU A 176 -22.04 -13.09 2.60
N GLY A 177 -22.06 -12.57 1.38
CA GLY A 177 -22.92 -11.46 0.97
C GLY A 177 -24.42 -11.67 1.16
N GLY A 178 -24.90 -12.92 1.17
CA GLY A 178 -26.28 -13.27 1.47
C GLY A 178 -26.56 -13.54 2.96
N ALA A 179 -25.54 -13.52 3.83
CA ALA A 179 -25.67 -13.82 5.23
C ALA A 179 -25.74 -12.53 6.07
N ARG A 180 -26.59 -12.55 7.11
CA ARG A 180 -26.57 -11.52 8.14
C ARG A 180 -25.61 -11.92 9.25
N ILE A 181 -24.42 -11.30 9.29
CA ILE A 181 -23.46 -11.53 10.36
C ILE A 181 -23.99 -10.83 11.62
N THR A 182 -24.29 -11.61 12.67
CA THR A 182 -24.83 -11.11 13.95
C THR A 182 -23.72 -10.88 14.98
N GLY A 183 -22.52 -11.38 14.74
CA GLY A 183 -21.37 -11.23 15.62
C GLY A 183 -20.26 -12.19 15.25
N PHE A 184 -19.12 -12.00 15.88
CA PHE A 184 -18.00 -12.94 15.80
C PHE A 184 -17.31 -13.04 17.16
N ARG A 185 -16.61 -14.15 17.39
CA ARG A 185 -15.78 -14.38 18.56
C ARG A 185 -14.48 -15.06 18.12
N GLY A 186 -13.36 -14.54 18.56
CA GLY A 186 -12.06 -15.12 18.23
C GLY A 186 -10.90 -14.19 18.55
N VAL A 187 -9.69 -14.71 18.36
CA VAL A 187 -8.44 -13.93 18.32
C VAL A 187 -8.12 -13.71 16.84
N LEU A 188 -8.26 -12.48 16.38
CA LEU A 188 -8.04 -12.12 14.97
C LEU A 188 -6.60 -11.66 14.76
N ASN A 189 -5.66 -12.52 15.11
CA ASN A 189 -4.23 -12.29 14.95
C ASN A 189 -3.53 -13.60 14.62
N SER A 190 -2.43 -13.54 13.87
CA SER A 190 -1.62 -14.70 13.48
C SER A 190 -0.53 -15.07 14.49
N THR A 191 -0.28 -14.22 15.48
CA THR A 191 0.76 -14.41 16.53
C THR A 191 0.16 -14.60 17.89
#